data_3fe776d70d7f8f422aca2307aa88166b
#
_entry.id   3fe776d70d7f8f422aca2307aa88166b
#
_cell.length_a   1.000
_cell.length_b   1.000
_cell.length_c   1.000
_cell.angle_alpha   90.00
_cell.angle_beta   90.00
_cell.angle_gamma   90.00
#
_symmetry.space_group_name_H-M   'P 1'
#
loop_
_entity.id
_entity.type
_entity.pdbx_description
1 polymer ?
#
loop_
_entity_poly.entity_id
_entity_poly.type
_entity_poly.pdbx_seq_one_letter_code
_entity_poly.pdbx_strand_id
1 'polypeptide(L)'
;MNVGRKAKDLTKEEFKYFAVKQRIDKLDRSGQSRVYWECKCNCGESFIRRHDFITSGKCNSCGCRSRNFNHGKEHVKWKGHGEISGHYFGEIKNNAKYRNLEFDLTIEFIWELYQKQQGKCALSNISIKFKQSKRTNEPPQTASLDRIDGSKGYTLDNVQWV
;
A
#
# COMPACT_ATOMS: atom_id res chain seq x y z
N MET A 1 -36.05 -18.30 30.25
CA MET A 1 -34.76 -18.77 29.67
C MET A 1 -34.75 -18.39 28.20
N ASN A 2 -33.96 -17.39 27.81
CA ASN A 2 -33.86 -16.98 26.41
C ASN A 2 -33.00 -18.02 25.69
N VAL A 3 -33.62 -18.91 24.94
CA VAL A 3 -32.92 -19.83 24.04
C VAL A 3 -32.39 -18.96 22.89
N GLY A 4 -31.12 -18.54 23.00
CA GLY A 4 -30.46 -17.76 21.96
C GLY A 4 -30.56 -18.49 20.62
N ARG A 5 -30.91 -17.78 19.54
CA ARG A 5 -30.97 -18.34 18.18
C ARG A 5 -29.64 -19.06 17.87
N LYS A 6 -29.71 -20.35 17.56
CA LYS A 6 -28.55 -21.12 17.10
C LYS A 6 -27.97 -20.43 15.86
N ALA A 7 -26.67 -20.13 15.89
CA ALA A 7 -26.00 -19.58 14.72
C ALA A 7 -26.10 -20.57 13.53
N LYS A 8 -26.41 -20.07 12.35
CA LYS A 8 -26.50 -20.83 11.10
C LYS A 8 -25.14 -21.51 10.83
N ASP A 9 -25.18 -22.76 10.40
CA ASP A 9 -23.98 -23.45 9.93
C ASP A 9 -23.53 -22.87 8.59
N LEU A 10 -22.28 -22.43 8.54
CA LEU A 10 -21.70 -21.81 7.36
C LEU A 10 -20.77 -22.75 6.56
N THR A 11 -20.58 -24.00 7.01
CA THR A 11 -19.67 -24.95 6.31
C THR A 11 -20.17 -25.35 4.93
N LYS A 12 -21.49 -25.24 4.69
CA LYS A 12 -22.16 -25.55 3.41
C LYS A 12 -22.40 -24.32 2.54
N GLU A 13 -22.01 -23.14 3.02
CA GLU A 13 -22.18 -21.89 2.27
C GLU A 13 -20.98 -21.65 1.35
N GLU A 14 -21.25 -21.15 0.15
CA GLU A 14 -20.21 -20.78 -0.81
C GLU A 14 -19.82 -19.32 -0.64
N PHE A 15 -18.54 -19.08 -0.44
CA PHE A 15 -17.95 -17.75 -0.37
C PHE A 15 -16.94 -17.56 -1.50
N LYS A 16 -17.04 -16.44 -2.21
CA LYS A 16 -16.23 -16.17 -3.43
C LYS A 16 -14.71 -16.28 -3.23
N TYR A 17 -14.21 -16.01 -2.02
CA TYR A 17 -12.78 -15.83 -1.79
C TYR A 17 -12.20 -16.69 -0.66
N PHE A 18 -13.01 -17.48 0.00
CA PHE A 18 -12.60 -18.37 1.08
C PHE A 18 -13.63 -19.48 1.27
N ALA A 19 -13.24 -20.56 1.92
CA ALA A 19 -14.13 -21.63 2.36
C ALA A 19 -14.17 -21.66 3.89
N VAL A 20 -15.35 -21.88 4.45
CA VAL A 20 -15.53 -22.12 5.89
C VAL A 20 -15.24 -23.58 6.18
N LYS A 21 -14.42 -23.87 7.19
CA LYS A 21 -13.97 -25.23 7.53
C LYS A 21 -14.67 -25.77 8.76
N GLN A 22 -14.57 -25.08 9.88
CA GLN A 22 -15.17 -25.55 11.13
C GLN A 22 -15.59 -24.40 12.03
N ARG A 23 -16.55 -24.71 12.92
CA ARG A 23 -17.01 -23.79 13.95
C ARG A 23 -16.06 -23.79 15.14
N ILE A 24 -15.87 -22.62 15.72
CA ILE A 24 -15.11 -22.41 16.95
C ILE A 24 -15.94 -21.52 17.88
N ASP A 25 -16.23 -21.99 19.09
CA ASP A 25 -16.86 -21.19 20.11
C ASP A 25 -15.79 -20.60 21.03
N LYS A 26 -15.77 -19.28 21.17
CA LYS A 26 -14.81 -18.54 22.02
C LYS A 26 -15.54 -17.54 22.89
N LEU A 27 -15.01 -17.30 24.08
CA LEU A 27 -15.43 -16.19 24.91
C LEU A 27 -14.83 -14.89 24.35
N ASP A 28 -15.63 -13.83 24.27
CA ASP A 28 -15.15 -12.50 23.98
C ASP A 28 -14.55 -11.85 25.25
N ARG A 29 -14.05 -10.62 25.12
CA ARG A 29 -13.44 -9.89 26.25
C ARG A 29 -14.41 -9.63 27.41
N SER A 30 -15.70 -9.70 27.18
CA SER A 30 -16.75 -9.53 28.19
C SER A 30 -17.17 -10.87 28.82
N GLY A 31 -16.55 -11.99 28.47
CA GLY A 31 -16.91 -13.33 28.95
C GLY A 31 -18.13 -13.94 28.24
N GLN A 32 -18.66 -13.32 27.17
CA GLN A 32 -19.77 -13.88 26.42
C GLN A 32 -19.29 -14.88 25.36
N SER A 33 -19.98 -16.02 25.26
CA SER A 33 -19.72 -16.99 24.21
C SER A 33 -20.12 -16.41 22.84
N ARG A 34 -19.17 -16.45 21.90
CA ARG A 34 -19.35 -16.00 20.52
C ARG A 34 -18.92 -17.08 19.54
N VAL A 35 -19.66 -17.17 18.46
CA VAL A 35 -19.38 -18.12 17.39
C VAL A 35 -18.38 -17.51 16.41
N TYR A 36 -17.30 -18.23 16.21
CA TYR A 36 -16.26 -17.96 15.20
C TYR A 36 -16.19 -19.12 14.23
N TRP A 37 -15.59 -18.87 13.11
CA TRP A 37 -15.36 -19.86 12.07
C TRP A 37 -13.90 -19.85 11.65
N GLU A 38 -13.33 -21.00 11.56
CA GLU A 38 -12.07 -21.19 10.84
C GLU A 38 -12.35 -21.24 9.34
N CYS A 39 -11.61 -20.44 8.59
CA CYS A 39 -11.77 -20.26 7.17
C CYS A 39 -10.44 -20.48 6.45
N LYS A 40 -10.49 -21.05 5.26
CA LYS A 40 -9.35 -21.20 4.35
C LYS A 40 -9.52 -20.20 3.19
N CYS A 41 -8.61 -19.24 3.09
CA CYS A 41 -8.62 -18.26 2.01
C CYS A 41 -8.09 -18.85 0.71
N ASN A 42 -8.53 -18.33 -0.45
CA ASN A 42 -8.02 -18.74 -1.77
C ASN A 42 -6.52 -18.46 -1.94
N CYS A 43 -5.92 -17.56 -1.14
CA CYS A 43 -4.49 -17.35 -1.13
C CYS A 43 -3.68 -18.43 -0.37
N GLY A 44 -4.36 -19.43 0.22
CA GLY A 44 -3.73 -20.50 0.96
C GLY A 44 -3.69 -20.31 2.49
N GLU A 45 -3.86 -19.10 3.01
CA GLU A 45 -3.84 -18.80 4.44
C GLU A 45 -5.12 -19.24 5.16
N SER A 46 -4.97 -19.77 6.38
CA SER A 46 -6.08 -20.01 7.30
C SER A 46 -6.30 -18.80 8.21
N PHE A 47 -7.56 -18.50 8.52
CA PHE A 47 -7.90 -17.39 9.40
C PHE A 47 -9.20 -17.65 10.16
N ILE A 48 -9.37 -16.96 11.27
CA ILE A 48 -10.58 -17.08 12.11
C ILE A 48 -11.37 -15.79 12.04
N ARG A 49 -12.69 -15.89 11.84
CA ARG A 49 -13.61 -14.74 11.83
C ARG A 49 -14.89 -15.03 12.61
N ARG A 50 -15.46 -13.97 13.17
CA ARG A 50 -16.72 -14.01 13.91
C ARG A 50 -17.89 -14.21 12.94
N HIS A 51 -18.89 -14.98 13.36
CA HIS A 51 -20.06 -15.34 12.57
C HIS A 51 -20.76 -14.17 11.91
N ASP A 52 -21.06 -13.13 12.69
CA ASP A 52 -21.75 -11.93 12.20
C ASP A 52 -20.92 -11.13 11.17
N PHE A 53 -19.60 -11.17 11.26
CA PHE A 53 -18.72 -10.51 10.30
C PHE A 53 -18.71 -11.21 8.94
N ILE A 54 -18.87 -12.53 8.95
CA ILE A 54 -19.00 -13.34 7.73
C ILE A 54 -20.39 -13.14 7.10
N THR A 55 -21.45 -13.29 7.90
CA THR A 55 -22.84 -13.20 7.42
C THR A 55 -23.24 -11.81 6.96
N SER A 56 -22.62 -10.76 7.49
CA SER A 56 -22.84 -9.38 7.01
C SER A 56 -22.11 -9.04 5.70
N GLY A 57 -21.37 -9.98 5.11
CA GLY A 57 -20.59 -9.76 3.88
C GLY A 57 -19.34 -8.86 4.06
N LYS A 58 -19.01 -8.48 5.29
CA LYS A 58 -17.83 -7.65 5.58
C LYS A 58 -16.52 -8.44 5.51
N CYS A 59 -16.58 -9.78 5.58
CA CYS A 59 -15.42 -10.65 5.45
C CYS A 59 -15.26 -11.10 4.00
N ASN A 60 -14.21 -10.67 3.33
CA ASN A 60 -13.93 -11.02 1.94
C ASN A 60 -12.64 -11.84 1.76
N SER A 61 -11.80 -11.97 2.80
CA SER A 61 -10.53 -12.74 2.75
C SER A 61 -9.86 -12.76 4.11
N CYS A 62 -8.70 -13.43 4.22
CA CYS A 62 -7.81 -13.37 5.39
C CYS A 62 -7.19 -11.97 5.63
N GLY A 63 -7.45 -11.01 4.75
CA GLY A 63 -6.80 -9.70 4.67
C GLY A 63 -5.77 -9.60 3.54
N CYS A 64 -5.47 -10.71 2.84
CA CYS A 64 -4.53 -10.73 1.71
C CYS A 64 -4.95 -9.75 0.61
N ARG A 65 -6.25 -9.64 0.32
CA ARG A 65 -6.77 -8.70 -0.68
C ARG A 65 -6.44 -7.25 -0.34
N SER A 66 -6.57 -6.86 0.93
CA SER A 66 -6.17 -5.52 1.36
C SER A 66 -4.66 -5.34 1.38
N ARG A 67 -3.90 -6.41 1.62
CA ARG A 67 -2.45 -6.40 1.60
C ARG A 67 -1.88 -6.42 0.18
N ASN A 68 -2.49 -7.20 -0.72
CA ASN A 68 -2.07 -7.35 -2.11
C ASN A 68 -2.78 -6.37 -3.06
N PHE A 69 -3.84 -5.70 -2.57
CA PHE A 69 -4.61 -4.76 -3.37
C PHE A 69 -3.89 -3.42 -3.38
N ASN A 70 -2.97 -3.33 -4.35
CA ASN A 70 -2.62 -2.06 -4.92
C ASN A 70 -1.81 -1.13 -4.01
N HIS A 71 -0.59 -1.51 -3.73
CA HIS A 71 0.41 -0.55 -3.28
C HIS A 71 1.28 -0.14 -4.48
N GLY A 72 1.58 1.14 -4.55
CA GLY A 72 2.41 1.68 -5.61
C GLY A 72 1.71 1.71 -6.97
N LYS A 73 2.45 1.46 -8.03
CA LYS A 73 2.04 1.62 -9.44
C LYS A 73 0.88 0.73 -9.90
N GLU A 74 0.56 -0.33 -9.19
CA GLU A 74 -0.57 -1.22 -9.49
C GLU A 74 -1.91 -0.73 -8.93
N HIS A 75 -1.90 0.35 -8.15
CA HIS A 75 -3.13 0.91 -7.59
C HIS A 75 -3.92 1.67 -8.65
N VAL A 76 -5.26 1.39 -8.77
CA VAL A 76 -6.14 2.07 -9.75
C VAL A 76 -6.17 3.59 -9.63
N LYS A 77 -5.82 4.14 -8.47
CA LYS A 77 -5.67 5.58 -8.22
C LYS A 77 -4.21 6.04 -8.22
N TRP A 78 -3.32 5.25 -8.79
CA TRP A 78 -1.93 5.65 -8.93
C TRP A 78 -1.82 6.91 -9.77
N LYS A 79 -1.19 7.95 -9.22
CA LYS A 79 -0.91 9.22 -9.90
C LYS A 79 0.61 9.43 -10.06
N GLY A 80 1.36 8.34 -10.11
CA GLY A 80 2.79 8.37 -10.32
C GLY A 80 3.19 8.12 -11.78
N HIS A 81 4.48 8.22 -12.06
CA HIS A 81 5.08 7.86 -13.33
C HIS A 81 6.32 7.02 -13.09
N GLY A 82 6.46 5.88 -13.79
CA GLY A 82 7.52 4.92 -13.54
C GLY A 82 7.51 4.41 -12.08
N GLU A 83 8.59 4.65 -11.35
CA GLU A 83 8.68 4.33 -9.92
C GLU A 83 8.43 5.54 -9.01
N ILE A 84 8.26 6.72 -9.57
CA ILE A 84 8.02 7.96 -8.83
C ILE A 84 6.54 8.04 -8.47
N SER A 85 6.22 8.04 -7.16
CA SER A 85 4.85 8.21 -6.72
C SER A 85 4.38 9.66 -6.89
N GLY A 86 3.10 9.86 -7.24
CA GLY A 86 2.51 11.19 -7.28
C GLY A 86 2.55 11.92 -5.93
N HIS A 87 2.56 11.16 -4.82
CA HIS A 87 2.77 11.73 -3.48
C HIS A 87 4.16 12.33 -3.34
N TYR A 88 5.21 11.58 -3.69
CA TYR A 88 6.59 12.06 -3.60
C TYR A 88 6.84 13.26 -4.52
N PHE A 89 6.33 13.22 -5.75
CA PHE A 89 6.38 14.38 -6.65
C PHE A 89 5.68 15.60 -6.06
N GLY A 90 4.51 15.39 -5.44
CA GLY A 90 3.78 16.44 -4.72
C GLY A 90 4.56 17.01 -3.54
N GLU A 91 5.28 16.17 -2.79
CA GLU A 91 6.15 16.63 -1.69
C GLU A 91 7.28 17.54 -2.20
N ILE A 92 7.95 17.16 -3.30
CA ILE A 92 9.00 18.00 -3.91
C ILE A 92 8.42 19.37 -4.31
N LYS A 93 7.30 19.36 -5.04
CA LYS A 93 6.62 20.58 -5.50
C LYS A 93 6.18 21.49 -4.34
N ASN A 94 5.60 20.90 -3.29
CA ASN A 94 5.17 21.64 -2.11
C ASN A 94 6.37 22.23 -1.34
N ASN A 95 7.46 21.49 -1.21
CA ASN A 95 8.68 21.97 -0.58
C ASN A 95 9.31 23.12 -1.37
N ALA A 96 9.31 23.07 -2.71
CA ALA A 96 9.76 24.17 -3.56
C ALA A 96 8.89 25.41 -3.33
N LYS A 97 7.57 25.25 -3.33
CA LYS A 97 6.62 26.34 -3.06
C LYS A 97 6.83 26.94 -1.66
N TYR A 98 6.98 26.13 -0.63
CA TYR A 98 7.22 26.60 0.74
C TYR A 98 8.50 27.44 0.84
N ARG A 99 9.53 27.08 0.07
CA ARG A 99 10.83 27.76 0.00
C ARG A 99 10.83 28.93 -1.00
N ASN A 100 9.68 29.24 -1.61
CA ASN A 100 9.53 30.26 -2.65
C ASN A 100 10.49 30.08 -3.84
N LEU A 101 10.68 28.82 -4.26
CA LEU A 101 11.52 28.44 -5.39
C LEU A 101 10.65 28.18 -6.62
N GLU A 102 11.15 28.56 -7.78
CA GLU A 102 10.57 28.19 -9.07
C GLU A 102 10.51 26.67 -9.22
N PHE A 103 9.43 26.16 -9.81
CA PHE A 103 9.23 24.73 -10.06
C PHE A 103 8.58 24.53 -11.42
N ASP A 104 9.38 24.21 -12.42
CA ASP A 104 8.97 23.97 -13.81
C ASP A 104 9.34 22.54 -14.24
N LEU A 105 8.88 21.54 -13.45
CA LEU A 105 9.15 20.13 -13.74
C LEU A 105 7.84 19.35 -13.84
N THR A 106 7.84 18.35 -14.72
CA THR A 106 6.81 17.31 -14.76
C THR A 106 7.32 15.99 -14.17
N ILE A 107 6.41 15.13 -13.76
CA ILE A 107 6.79 13.83 -13.20
C ILE A 107 7.42 12.92 -14.27
N GLU A 108 7.00 13.08 -15.52
CA GLU A 108 7.56 12.40 -16.68
C GLU A 108 9.02 12.78 -16.89
N PHE A 109 9.31 14.08 -16.89
CA PHE A 109 10.67 14.58 -17.06
C PHE A 109 11.64 14.05 -16.00
N ILE A 110 11.26 14.11 -14.72
CA ILE A 110 12.15 13.63 -13.65
C ILE A 110 12.31 12.10 -13.68
N TRP A 111 11.34 11.36 -14.24
CA TRP A 111 11.50 9.93 -14.49
C TRP A 111 12.47 9.66 -15.65
N GLU A 112 12.36 10.37 -16.76
CA GLU A 112 13.31 10.28 -17.88
C GLU A 112 14.73 10.64 -17.43
N LEU A 113 14.89 11.65 -16.59
CA LEU A 113 16.18 12.01 -16.00
C LEU A 113 16.76 10.86 -15.18
N TYR A 114 15.93 10.20 -14.35
CA TYR A 114 16.36 9.01 -13.59
C TYR A 114 16.82 7.87 -14.50
N GLN A 115 16.11 7.64 -15.60
CA GLN A 115 16.50 6.63 -16.59
C GLN A 115 17.82 7.00 -17.31
N LYS A 116 18.00 8.27 -17.67
CA LYS A 116 19.26 8.77 -18.26
C LYS A 116 20.44 8.59 -17.31
N GLN A 117 20.23 8.74 -16.01
CA GLN A 117 21.24 8.49 -14.97
C GLN A 117 21.37 6.98 -14.62
N GLN A 118 20.63 6.09 -15.31
CA GLN A 118 20.65 4.63 -15.10
C GLN A 118 20.33 4.22 -13.64
N GLY A 119 19.48 5.01 -12.95
CA GLY A 119 19.15 4.76 -11.55
C GLY A 119 20.30 4.98 -10.58
N LYS A 120 21.25 5.86 -10.93
CA LYS A 120 22.43 6.16 -10.12
C LYS A 120 22.47 7.62 -9.70
N CYS A 121 23.04 7.85 -8.54
CA CYS A 121 23.35 9.18 -8.03
C CYS A 121 24.31 9.92 -8.96
N ALA A 122 24.00 11.16 -9.37
CA ALA A 122 24.83 11.97 -10.25
C ALA A 122 26.22 12.29 -9.66
N LEU A 123 26.32 12.33 -8.32
CA LEU A 123 27.56 12.71 -7.62
C LEU A 123 28.44 11.51 -7.27
N SER A 124 27.84 10.40 -6.79
CA SER A 124 28.58 9.24 -6.26
C SER A 124 28.56 8.02 -7.17
N ASN A 125 27.73 8.02 -8.21
CA ASN A 125 27.48 6.87 -9.10
C ASN A 125 26.93 5.61 -8.38
N ILE A 126 26.48 5.75 -7.10
CA ILE A 126 25.85 4.67 -6.34
C ILE A 126 24.40 4.52 -6.80
N SER A 127 23.92 3.27 -6.84
CA SER A 127 22.54 2.97 -7.19
C SER A 127 21.56 3.56 -6.17
N ILE A 128 20.56 4.27 -6.67
CA ILE A 128 19.49 4.91 -5.89
C ILE A 128 18.15 4.29 -6.22
N LYS A 129 17.22 4.27 -5.25
CA LYS A 129 15.92 3.59 -5.39
C LYS A 129 14.79 4.43 -4.82
N PHE A 130 13.62 4.27 -5.42
CA PHE A 130 12.36 4.81 -4.90
C PHE A 130 11.67 3.79 -4.01
N LYS A 131 11.04 4.26 -2.93
CA LYS A 131 10.17 3.43 -2.09
C LYS A 131 8.76 3.42 -2.65
N GLN A 132 8.24 2.25 -2.96
CA GLN A 132 6.90 2.08 -3.54
C GLN A 132 5.78 2.30 -2.51
N SER A 133 6.01 2.04 -1.23
CA SER A 133 5.03 2.21 -0.16
C SER A 133 5.66 2.34 1.22
N LYS A 134 5.10 3.19 2.07
CA LYS A 134 5.48 3.31 3.49
C LYS A 134 5.14 2.04 4.32
N ARG A 135 4.34 1.13 3.78
CA ARG A 135 3.83 -0.07 4.47
C ARG A 135 4.55 -1.36 4.10
N THR A 136 5.51 -1.31 3.21
CA THR A 136 6.31 -2.46 2.82
C THR A 136 7.59 -2.54 3.65
N ASN A 137 8.12 -3.75 3.85
CA ASN A 137 9.43 -3.99 4.44
C ASN A 137 10.58 -3.68 3.46
N GLU A 138 10.30 -2.91 2.41
CA GLU A 138 11.31 -2.46 1.45
C GLU A 138 12.32 -1.53 2.11
N PRO A 139 13.56 -1.51 1.61
CA PRO A 139 14.57 -0.56 2.05
C PRO A 139 14.06 0.88 1.97
N PRO A 140 14.55 1.79 2.81
CA PRO A 140 14.20 3.19 2.73
C PRO A 140 14.52 3.75 1.34
N GLN A 141 13.76 4.74 0.91
CA GLN A 141 14.06 5.48 -0.31
C GLN A 141 15.44 6.15 -0.18
N THR A 142 16.27 5.99 -1.19
CA THR A 142 17.58 6.63 -1.26
C THR A 142 17.64 7.71 -2.34
N ALA A 143 16.72 7.69 -3.32
CA ALA A 143 16.66 8.70 -4.37
C ALA A 143 16.15 10.04 -3.84
N SER A 144 16.86 11.11 -4.10
CA SER A 144 16.48 12.49 -3.81
C SER A 144 16.72 13.37 -5.04
N LEU A 145 15.73 14.21 -5.38
CA LEU A 145 15.90 15.20 -6.45
C LEU A 145 16.62 16.43 -5.88
N ASP A 146 17.77 16.72 -6.41
CA ASP A 146 18.62 17.81 -5.99
C ASP A 146 18.74 18.89 -7.08
N ARG A 147 19.06 20.11 -6.68
CA ARG A 147 19.36 21.22 -7.58
C ARG A 147 20.87 21.34 -7.76
N ILE A 148 21.32 21.39 -9.01
CA ILE A 148 22.75 21.54 -9.37
C ILE A 148 23.28 22.89 -8.82
N ASP A 149 22.50 23.95 -9.04
CA ASP A 149 22.77 25.28 -8.49
C ASP A 149 21.71 25.60 -7.42
N GLY A 150 22.13 25.65 -6.17
CA GLY A 150 21.24 25.93 -5.03
C GLY A 150 20.62 27.32 -5.02
N SER A 151 21.11 28.26 -5.81
CA SER A 151 20.55 29.63 -5.95
C SER A 151 19.36 29.71 -6.88
N LYS A 152 19.18 28.69 -7.77
CA LYS A 152 18.09 28.61 -8.74
C LYS A 152 16.97 27.69 -8.24
N GLY A 153 15.84 27.67 -8.96
CA GLY A 153 14.71 26.78 -8.71
C GLY A 153 14.90 25.38 -9.29
N TYR A 154 13.82 24.61 -9.31
CA TYR A 154 13.73 23.30 -9.93
C TYR A 154 13.34 23.48 -11.41
N THR A 155 14.32 23.71 -12.26
CA THR A 155 14.17 23.86 -13.71
C THR A 155 14.76 22.67 -14.46
N LEU A 156 14.43 22.51 -15.74
CA LEU A 156 14.81 21.36 -16.56
C LEU A 156 16.34 21.15 -16.65
N ASP A 157 17.10 22.23 -16.60
CA ASP A 157 18.56 22.27 -16.68
C ASP A 157 19.27 22.27 -15.33
N ASN A 158 18.52 22.40 -14.23
CA ASN A 158 19.08 22.62 -12.88
C ASN A 158 18.76 21.49 -11.89
N VAL A 159 18.41 20.30 -12.33
CA VAL A 159 18.10 19.20 -11.44
C VAL A 159 18.89 17.93 -11.78
N GLN A 160 19.15 17.15 -10.75
CA GLN A 160 19.80 15.84 -10.82
C GLN A 160 19.25 14.91 -9.73
N TRP A 161 19.36 13.61 -9.95
CA TRP A 161 19.09 12.62 -8.91
C TRP A 161 20.36 12.29 -8.13
N VAL A 162 20.24 12.30 -6.81
CA VAL A 162 21.32 11.96 -5.88
C VAL A 162 20.86 10.91 -4.87
#